data_e1caf80f4c4c9947bf6e5c96a6173512
#
_entry.id   e1caf80f4c4c9947bf6e5c96a6173512
#
_cell.length_a   1.000
_cell.length_b   1.000
_cell.length_c   1.000
_cell.angle_alpha   90.00
_cell.angle_beta   90.00
_cell.angle_gamma   90.00
#
_symmetry.space_group_name_H-M   'P 1'
#
loop_
_entity.id
_entity.type
_entity.pdbx_description
1 polymer ?
#
loop_
_entity_poly.entity_id
_entity_poly.type
_entity_poly.pdbx_seq_one_letter_code
_entity_poly.pdbx_strand_id
1 'polypeptide(L)'
;MGDPEYKPVPHDHDEFIKKASRSKGFREAYDELEEEQMLTRELLGARIRAGMTQEEVATYMGTTKSAVSRLEAAGKHSPSVTTLKKYAQAVGCDIKITLVPTDDSAREV
;
A
#
# COMPACT_ATOMS: atom_id res chain seq x y z
N MET A 1 -0.62 26.47 16.88
CA MET A 1 -0.63 26.43 16.39
C MET A 1 -0.22 25.98 15.72
N GLY A 2 -0.14 25.59 15.56
CA GLY A 2 0.20 25.24 14.95
C GLY A 2 0.44 25.28 14.13
N ASP A 3 0.59 25.17 13.81
CA ASP A 3 0.83 25.32 13.01
C ASP A 3 0.67 25.70 11.99
N PRO A 4 0.38 26.29 11.99
CA PRO A 4 0.00 26.89 10.91
C PRO A 4 1.10 27.12 10.04
N GLU A 5 1.96 27.63 10.48
CA GLU A 5 3.00 27.94 9.76
C GLU A 5 3.51 26.80 9.08
N TYR A 6 3.27 25.72 9.52
CA TYR A 6 3.79 24.64 8.96
C TYR A 6 3.25 24.38 7.65
N LYS A 7 2.23 24.90 7.28
CA LYS A 7 1.69 24.68 6.17
C LYS A 7 2.29 25.09 4.98
N PRO A 8 2.99 25.92 4.80
CA PRO A 8 3.51 26.35 3.59
C PRO A 8 4.25 25.34 2.88
N VAL A 9 4.68 24.47 3.52
CA VAL A 9 5.42 23.54 2.95
C VAL A 9 4.84 22.77 1.82
N PRO A 10 3.60 22.55 1.70
CA PRO A 10 3.07 21.77 0.61
C PRO A 10 3.54 22.30 -0.71
N HIS A 11 3.65 23.58 -0.79
CA HIS A 11 4.04 24.17 -2.02
C HIS A 11 5.44 23.78 -2.37
N ASP A 12 6.33 23.79 -1.44
CA ASP A 12 7.69 23.42 -1.67
C ASP A 12 7.79 21.95 -1.95
N HIS A 13 6.96 21.19 -1.31
CA HIS A 13 6.96 19.76 -1.50
C HIS A 13 6.59 19.41 -2.94
N ASP A 14 5.63 20.08 -3.50
CA ASP A 14 5.26 19.83 -4.86
C ASP A 14 6.38 20.15 -5.81
N GLU A 15 7.07 21.23 -5.58
CA GLU A 15 8.17 21.57 -6.43
C GLU A 15 9.28 20.55 -6.33
N PHE A 16 9.55 20.09 -5.14
CA PHE A 16 10.58 19.10 -4.95
C PHE A 16 10.21 17.82 -5.73
N ILE A 17 9.00 17.38 -5.64
CA ILE A 17 8.59 16.22 -6.34
C ILE A 17 8.67 16.37 -7.84
N LYS A 18 8.31 17.51 -8.35
CA LYS A 18 8.41 17.75 -9.74
C LYS A 18 9.82 17.66 -10.22
N LYS A 19 10.73 18.27 -9.49
CA LYS A 19 12.10 18.25 -9.86
C LYS A 19 12.65 16.86 -9.78
N ALA A 20 12.40 16.17 -8.70
CA ALA A 20 12.94 14.86 -8.50
C ALA A 20 12.34 13.84 -9.45
N SER A 21 11.13 14.05 -9.87
CA SER A 21 10.52 13.06 -10.72
C SER A 21 11.13 13.03 -12.10
N ARG A 22 12.02 13.94 -12.38
CA ARG A 22 12.70 13.87 -13.64
C ARG A 22 13.71 12.76 -13.59
N SER A 23 14.10 12.35 -12.39
CA SER A 23 15.06 11.31 -12.24
C SER A 23 14.33 9.98 -12.36
N LYS A 24 14.80 9.12 -13.19
CA LYS A 24 14.16 7.85 -13.38
C LYS A 24 14.15 7.04 -12.11
N GLY A 25 15.25 7.03 -11.39
CA GLY A 25 15.31 6.26 -10.18
C GLY A 25 14.33 6.74 -9.12
N PHE A 26 14.17 8.04 -9.01
CA PHE A 26 13.26 8.57 -8.03
C PHE A 26 11.83 8.21 -8.41
N ARG A 27 11.49 8.29 -9.68
CA ARG A 27 10.17 7.99 -10.10
C ARG A 27 9.81 6.57 -9.80
N GLU A 28 10.71 5.62 -10.05
CA GLU A 28 10.44 4.24 -9.78
C GLU A 28 10.24 4.01 -8.28
N ALA A 29 11.05 4.63 -7.46
CA ALA A 29 10.92 4.48 -6.02
C ALA A 29 9.61 5.07 -5.52
N TYR A 30 9.23 6.20 -6.06
CA TYR A 30 8.01 6.86 -5.65
C TYR A 30 6.79 6.02 -6.04
N ASP A 31 6.81 5.46 -7.24
CA ASP A 31 5.71 4.62 -7.70
C ASP A 31 5.57 3.37 -6.86
N GLU A 32 6.68 2.77 -6.49
CA GLU A 32 6.65 1.59 -5.66
C GLU A 32 6.03 1.90 -4.30
N LEU A 33 6.41 3.01 -3.73
CA LEU A 33 5.88 3.39 -2.43
C LEU A 33 4.38 3.62 -2.52
N GLU A 34 3.94 4.24 -3.58
CA GLU A 34 2.54 4.50 -3.75
C GLU A 34 1.75 3.20 -3.88
N GLU A 35 2.29 2.23 -4.58
CA GLU A 35 1.63 0.96 -4.73
C GLU A 35 1.52 0.24 -3.40
N GLU A 36 2.56 0.32 -2.59
CA GLU A 36 2.53 -0.30 -1.29
C GLU A 36 1.49 0.34 -0.41
N GLN A 37 1.34 1.65 -0.50
CA GLN A 37 0.34 2.32 0.28
C GLN A 37 -1.06 1.99 -0.17
N MET A 38 -1.26 1.80 -1.47
CA MET A 38 -2.56 1.42 -1.97
C MET A 38 -2.96 0.05 -1.46
N LEU A 39 -2.03 -0.90 -1.49
CA LEU A 39 -2.32 -2.22 -0.98
C LEU A 39 -2.66 -2.17 0.51
N THR A 40 -1.87 -1.41 1.25
CA THR A 40 -2.11 -1.28 2.68
C THR A 40 -3.50 -0.74 2.96
N ARG A 41 -3.92 0.24 2.21
CA ARG A 41 -5.25 0.80 2.41
C ARG A 41 -6.33 -0.20 2.08
N GLU A 42 -6.13 -1.01 1.05
CA GLU A 42 -7.10 -2.02 0.71
C GLU A 42 -7.26 -3.04 1.82
N LEU A 43 -6.15 -3.49 2.36
CA LEU A 43 -6.19 -4.48 3.42
C LEU A 43 -6.86 -3.92 4.66
N LEU A 44 -6.41 -2.75 5.08
CA LEU A 44 -6.95 -2.15 6.28
C LEU A 44 -8.42 -1.84 6.12
N GLY A 45 -8.80 -1.30 4.97
CA GLY A 45 -10.19 -0.97 4.73
C GLY A 45 -11.08 -2.19 4.76
N ALA A 46 -10.60 -3.31 4.21
CA ALA A 46 -11.40 -4.53 4.21
C ALA A 46 -11.60 -5.05 5.63
N ARG A 47 -10.54 -4.97 6.44
CA ARG A 47 -10.67 -5.44 7.82
C ARG A 47 -11.64 -4.57 8.59
N ILE A 48 -11.56 -3.27 8.41
CA ILE A 48 -12.46 -2.37 9.11
C ILE A 48 -13.91 -2.59 8.69
N ARG A 49 -14.13 -2.77 7.39
CA ARG A 49 -15.48 -3.03 6.92
C ARG A 49 -16.02 -4.34 7.47
N ALA A 50 -15.14 -5.30 7.70
CA ALA A 50 -15.56 -6.57 8.26
C ALA A 50 -15.77 -6.49 9.78
N GLY A 51 -15.38 -5.38 10.40
CA GLY A 51 -15.54 -5.22 11.82
C GLY A 51 -14.61 -6.11 12.63
N MET A 52 -13.45 -6.45 12.09
CA MET A 52 -12.55 -7.37 12.75
C MET A 52 -11.31 -6.66 13.27
N THR A 53 -10.78 -7.16 14.38
CA THR A 53 -9.55 -6.63 14.92
C THR A 53 -8.38 -7.36 14.28
N GLN A 54 -7.19 -6.82 14.46
CA GLN A 54 -6.00 -7.49 13.94
C GLN A 54 -5.83 -8.85 14.58
N GLU A 55 -6.19 -8.97 15.84
CA GLU A 55 -6.08 -10.24 16.52
C GLU A 55 -7.04 -11.27 15.93
N GLU A 56 -8.23 -10.86 15.61
CA GLU A 56 -9.20 -11.78 15.05
C GLU A 56 -8.75 -12.26 13.68
N VAL A 57 -8.22 -11.35 12.88
CA VAL A 57 -7.72 -11.73 11.58
C VAL A 57 -6.53 -12.68 11.73
N ALA A 58 -5.65 -12.40 12.69
CA ALA A 58 -4.49 -13.24 12.91
C ALA A 58 -4.92 -14.66 13.29
N THR A 59 -5.92 -14.76 14.14
CA THR A 59 -6.40 -16.07 14.55
C THR A 59 -6.96 -16.82 13.35
N TYR A 60 -7.73 -16.15 12.53
CA TYR A 60 -8.30 -16.79 11.36
C TYR A 60 -7.20 -17.25 10.39
N MET A 61 -6.18 -16.45 10.23
CA MET A 61 -5.09 -16.78 9.32
C MET A 61 -4.11 -17.80 9.90
N GLY A 62 -4.19 -18.03 11.19
CA GLY A 62 -3.22 -18.92 11.82
C GLY A 62 -1.87 -18.26 12.02
N THR A 63 -1.86 -16.98 12.31
CA THR A 63 -0.62 -16.25 12.46
C THR A 63 -0.70 -15.35 13.68
N THR A 64 0.21 -14.40 13.83
CA THR A 64 0.26 -13.53 14.98
C THR A 64 -0.26 -12.16 14.66
N LYS A 65 -0.67 -11.44 15.68
CA LYS A 65 -1.11 -10.07 15.51
C LYS A 65 0.00 -9.24 14.91
N SER A 66 1.24 -9.49 15.30
CA SER A 66 2.38 -8.75 14.76
C SER A 66 2.49 -8.95 13.26
N ALA A 67 2.25 -10.16 12.80
CA ALA A 67 2.33 -10.43 11.37
C ALA A 67 1.23 -9.67 10.62
N VAL A 68 0.02 -9.63 11.19
CA VAL A 68 -1.06 -8.89 10.55
C VAL A 68 -0.76 -7.40 10.56
N SER A 69 -0.22 -6.92 11.66
CA SER A 69 0.15 -5.52 11.74
C SER A 69 1.16 -5.15 10.66
N ARG A 70 2.11 -6.04 10.41
CA ARG A 70 3.07 -5.78 9.38
C ARG A 70 2.45 -5.80 7.98
N LEU A 71 1.48 -6.66 7.77
CA LEU A 71 0.81 -6.69 6.48
C LEU A 71 0.08 -5.37 6.22
N GLU A 72 -0.40 -4.75 7.26
CA GLU A 72 -1.16 -3.52 7.12
C GLU A 72 -0.30 -2.27 7.19
N ALA A 73 0.99 -2.42 7.27
CA ALA A 73 1.89 -1.28 7.33
C ALA A 73 2.58 -1.13 6.00
N ALA A 74 2.60 0.06 5.48
CA ALA A 74 3.31 0.31 4.24
C ALA A 74 4.79 0.16 4.51
N GLY A 75 5.53 -0.26 3.53
CA GLY A 75 6.94 -0.35 3.73
C GLY A 75 7.58 -1.38 2.87
N LYS A 76 8.63 -1.99 3.37
CA LYS A 76 9.39 -2.88 2.58
C LYS A 76 8.87 -4.27 2.46
N HIS A 77 7.80 -4.59 3.16
CA HIS A 77 7.32 -5.94 3.12
C HIS A 77 6.52 -6.20 1.86
N SER A 78 6.75 -7.34 1.27
CA SER A 78 6.01 -7.73 0.09
C SER A 78 5.33 -9.05 0.38
N PRO A 79 4.11 -9.02 0.82
CA PRO A 79 3.44 -10.28 1.15
C PRO A 79 3.22 -11.12 -0.09
N SER A 80 3.24 -12.41 0.08
CA SER A 80 3.01 -13.31 -1.03
C SER A 80 1.53 -13.33 -1.36
N VAL A 81 1.21 -13.83 -2.55
CA VAL A 81 -0.18 -13.96 -2.94
C VAL A 81 -0.90 -14.91 -1.99
N THR A 82 -0.22 -15.95 -1.55
CA THR A 82 -0.83 -16.88 -0.61
C THR A 82 -1.23 -16.17 0.67
N THR A 83 -0.36 -15.32 1.19
CA THR A 83 -0.66 -14.58 2.40
C THR A 83 -1.81 -13.62 2.17
N LEU A 84 -1.82 -12.96 1.03
CA LEU A 84 -2.91 -12.03 0.73
C LEU A 84 -4.24 -12.77 0.62
N LYS A 85 -4.22 -13.98 0.08
CA LYS A 85 -5.44 -14.75 -0.02
C LYS A 85 -5.96 -15.14 1.35
N LYS A 86 -5.07 -15.48 2.26
CA LYS A 86 -5.49 -15.82 3.62
C LYS A 86 -6.11 -14.62 4.31
N TYR A 87 -5.49 -13.47 4.12
CA TYR A 87 -6.02 -12.26 4.74
C TYR A 87 -7.40 -11.95 4.14
N ALA A 88 -7.52 -12.03 2.83
CA ALA A 88 -8.79 -11.73 2.17
C ALA A 88 -9.89 -12.65 2.69
N GLN A 89 -9.59 -13.92 2.82
CA GLN A 89 -10.59 -14.86 3.32
C GLN A 89 -10.97 -14.54 4.76
N ALA A 90 -10.01 -14.12 5.55
CA ALA A 90 -10.29 -13.79 6.94
C ALA A 90 -11.30 -12.65 7.05
N VAL A 91 -11.25 -11.70 6.13
CA VAL A 91 -12.14 -10.54 6.19
C VAL A 91 -13.31 -10.68 5.21
N GLY A 92 -13.54 -11.88 4.71
CA GLY A 92 -14.72 -12.12 3.87
C GLY A 92 -14.60 -11.58 2.46
N CYS A 93 -13.41 -11.50 1.93
CA CYS A 93 -13.19 -10.97 0.59
C CYS A 93 -12.48 -12.00 -0.29
N ASP A 94 -12.53 -11.75 -1.58
CA ASP A 94 -11.75 -12.52 -2.52
C ASP A 94 -10.67 -11.60 -3.01
N ILE A 95 -9.58 -12.17 -3.48
CA ILE A 95 -8.51 -11.35 -3.99
C ILE A 95 -8.53 -11.43 -5.50
N LYS A 96 -8.32 -10.33 -6.15
CA LYS A 96 -8.28 -10.29 -7.59
C LYS A 96 -7.03 -9.55 -8.01
N ILE A 97 -6.23 -10.15 -8.83
CA ILE A 97 -4.99 -9.55 -9.30
C ILE A 97 -5.08 -9.38 -10.80
N THR A 98 -4.90 -8.19 -11.27
CA THR A 98 -5.01 -7.89 -12.67
C THR A 98 -3.73 -7.24 -13.17
N LEU A 99 -3.27 -7.69 -14.29
CA LEU A 99 -2.11 -7.06 -14.90
C LEU A 99 -2.60 -5.97 -15.84
N VAL A 100 -2.15 -4.77 -15.60
CA VAL A 100 -2.59 -3.63 -16.38
C VAL A 100 -1.49 -3.22 -17.32
N PRO A 101 -1.73 -3.18 -18.62
CA PRO A 101 -0.68 -2.80 -19.56
C PRO A 101 -0.23 -1.38 -19.28
N THR A 102 1.07 -1.16 -19.41
CA THR A 102 1.53 0.19 -19.24
C THR A 102 1.47 0.81 -20.59
N ASP A 103 1.98 1.98 -20.73
CA ASP A 103 1.98 2.75 -21.79
C ASP A 103 2.55 2.15 -22.87
N ASP A 104 2.79 1.34 -22.95
CA ASP A 104 3.14 0.72 -23.82
C ASP A 104 3.89 0.80 -24.83
N SER A 105 3.74 1.62 -25.10
CA SER A 105 4.51 1.78 -26.14
C SER A 105 5.73 1.12 -25.95
N ALA A 106 6.11 1.22 -24.85
CA ALA A 106 7.33 0.74 -24.56
C ALA A 106 7.38 -0.66 -24.76
N ARG A 107 6.44 -1.28 -24.78
CA ARG A 107 6.58 -2.47 -24.69
C ARG A 107 6.42 -3.11 -25.81
N GLU A 108 6.14 -2.76 -26.60
CA GLU A 108 5.91 -3.30 -27.55
C GLU A 108 6.95 -3.85 -28.06
N VAL A 109 7.66 -3.93 -27.91
CA VAL A 109 8.74 -4.35 -28.44
C VAL A 109 8.94 -5.42 -28.48
#